data_bf8108af7f0af2544b5eb6893e8b20c2
#
_entry.id   bf8108af7f0af2544b5eb6893e8b20c2
#
_cell.length_a   1.000
_cell.length_b   1.000
_cell.length_c   1.000
_cell.angle_alpha   90.00
_cell.angle_beta   90.00
_cell.angle_gamma   90.00
#
_symmetry.space_group_name_H-M   'P 1'
#
loop_
_entity.id
_entity.type
_entity.pdbx_description
1 polymer ?
#
loop_
_entity_poly.entity_id
_entity_poly.type
_entity_poly.pdbx_seq_one_letter_code
_entity_poly.pdbx_strand_id
1 'polypeptide(L)'
;QIIQGMSGTMNITGDKDSAPLRVGYPIADTIGGLTAAFAIAAALAKQDGKRGTFIDVSMLESVMCTMGFQISNYFNANQEPQPMGNENFSSSPSGTFKTSSGQMNIAANKQEQFEATCQVLGLNDLLENPKFATREARLENRAELSDVLNLTLMTRSTDEWTELLNDVGVPCGPILTVPEALAQPQIAERGMVGTFTDVPGVGRDIQVTRTGIKLDGRAPTVDNPPPMLGEHTDEILGEIGLTDAEIKILKEQKAI
;
A
#
# COMPACT_ATOMS: atom_id res chain seq x y z
N GLN A 1 -6.85 -2.79 14.20
CA GLN A 1 -8.23 -3.04 13.73
C GLN A 1 -9.23 -2.01 14.28
N ILE A 2 -9.22 -1.76 15.61
CA ILE A 2 -10.15 -0.80 16.26
C ILE A 2 -10.04 0.60 15.61
N ILE A 3 -8.84 1.09 15.43
CA ILE A 3 -8.58 2.41 14.82
C ILE A 3 -9.09 2.46 13.37
N GLN A 4 -8.97 1.39 12.59
CA GLN A 4 -9.55 1.35 11.24
C GLN A 4 -11.07 1.55 11.26
N GLY A 5 -11.76 0.95 12.25
CA GLY A 5 -13.21 1.16 12.43
C GLY A 5 -13.53 2.60 12.88
N MET A 6 -12.82 3.10 13.88
CA MET A 6 -13.07 4.43 14.47
C MET A 6 -12.75 5.59 13.51
N SER A 7 -11.78 5.41 12.59
CA SER A 7 -11.38 6.45 11.62
C SER A 7 -12.33 6.58 10.43
N GLY A 8 -13.30 5.66 10.25
CA GLY A 8 -14.14 5.60 9.07
C GLY A 8 -13.50 4.86 7.88
N THR A 9 -12.23 4.45 7.96
CA THR A 9 -11.53 3.75 6.88
C THR A 9 -12.25 2.46 6.46
N MET A 10 -12.78 1.70 7.43
CA MET A 10 -13.52 0.48 7.12
C MET A 10 -14.83 0.75 6.37
N ASN A 11 -15.50 1.87 6.66
CA ASN A 11 -16.75 2.23 6.02
C ASN A 11 -16.61 2.47 4.51
N ILE A 12 -15.46 2.96 4.08
CA ILE A 12 -15.15 3.24 2.67
C ILE A 12 -14.31 2.14 1.99
N THR A 13 -13.98 1.07 2.72
CA THR A 13 -13.23 -0.08 2.19
C THR A 13 -14.18 -1.24 1.90
N GLY A 14 -14.13 -1.72 0.67
CA GLY A 14 -15.11 -2.66 0.11
C GLY A 14 -16.02 -1.98 -0.89
N ASP A 15 -17.03 -2.69 -1.33
CA ASP A 15 -18.12 -2.17 -2.18
C ASP A 15 -19.43 -2.06 -1.37
N LYS A 16 -20.52 -1.67 -2.04
CA LYS A 16 -21.83 -1.47 -1.42
C LYS A 16 -22.40 -2.73 -0.73
N ASP A 17 -21.95 -3.92 -1.15
CA ASP A 17 -22.45 -5.20 -0.66
C ASP A 17 -21.50 -5.84 0.37
N SER A 18 -20.22 -5.50 0.33
CA SER A 18 -19.17 -6.07 1.18
C SER A 18 -18.67 -5.14 2.29
N ALA A 19 -18.80 -3.82 2.14
CA ALA A 19 -18.38 -2.89 3.19
C ALA A 19 -19.26 -3.04 4.47
N PRO A 20 -18.69 -2.83 5.66
CA PRO A 20 -17.33 -2.33 5.94
C PRO A 20 -16.29 -3.47 5.98
N LEU A 21 -15.16 -3.28 5.34
CA LEU A 21 -14.01 -4.20 5.37
C LEU A 21 -12.78 -3.55 5.96
N ARG A 22 -11.97 -4.34 6.65
CA ARG A 22 -10.63 -3.89 7.06
C ARG A 22 -9.64 -4.00 5.91
N VAL A 23 -8.63 -3.14 5.89
CA VAL A 23 -7.44 -3.35 5.07
C VAL A 23 -6.70 -4.60 5.53
N GLY A 24 -6.15 -5.38 4.62
CA GLY A 24 -5.58 -6.72 4.85
C GLY A 24 -4.32 -6.77 5.74
N TYR A 25 -3.75 -5.62 6.10
CA TYR A 25 -2.57 -5.48 6.96
C TYR A 25 -2.80 -4.40 8.04
N PRO A 26 -1.93 -4.26 9.05
CA PRO A 26 -2.10 -3.29 10.15
C PRO A 26 -1.80 -1.85 9.70
N ILE A 27 -2.63 -1.32 8.78
CA ILE A 27 -2.44 -0.01 8.16
C ILE A 27 -2.38 1.14 9.17
N ALA A 28 -3.17 1.07 10.25
CA ALA A 28 -3.19 2.13 11.27
C ALA A 28 -1.87 2.21 12.03
N ASP A 29 -1.31 1.05 12.38
CA ASP A 29 0.00 0.95 13.04
C ASP A 29 1.10 1.43 12.10
N THR A 30 1.05 1.01 10.84
CA THR A 30 2.03 1.40 9.82
C THR A 30 2.02 2.91 9.57
N ILE A 31 0.84 3.52 9.38
CA ILE A 31 0.72 4.96 9.14
C ILE A 31 1.11 5.75 10.38
N GLY A 32 0.69 5.33 11.59
CA GLY A 32 1.09 5.94 12.85
C GLY A 32 2.61 5.91 13.04
N GLY A 33 3.25 4.78 12.76
CA GLY A 33 4.71 4.63 12.82
C GLY A 33 5.45 5.53 11.81
N LEU A 34 4.97 5.60 10.56
CA LEU A 34 5.53 6.51 9.54
C LEU A 34 5.36 7.98 9.92
N THR A 35 4.20 8.35 10.48
CA THR A 35 3.93 9.71 10.96
C THR A 35 4.88 10.08 12.11
N ALA A 36 5.10 9.15 13.05
CA ALA A 36 6.06 9.35 14.14
C ALA A 36 7.49 9.51 13.62
N ALA A 37 7.93 8.63 12.72
CA ALA A 37 9.26 8.71 12.10
C ALA A 37 9.48 10.05 11.37
N PHE A 38 8.48 10.51 10.61
CA PHE A 38 8.53 11.80 9.92
C PHE A 38 8.60 12.97 10.92
N ALA A 39 7.80 12.97 11.98
CA ALA A 39 7.79 14.01 12.99
C ALA A 39 9.13 14.08 13.76
N ILE A 40 9.71 12.92 14.10
CA ILE A 40 11.04 12.83 14.74
C ILE A 40 12.11 13.37 13.80
N ALA A 41 12.13 12.95 12.54
CA ALA A 41 13.10 13.42 11.56
C ALA A 41 13.01 14.95 11.36
N ALA A 42 11.78 15.48 11.28
CA ALA A 42 11.56 16.93 11.16
C ALA A 42 12.02 17.70 12.40
N ALA A 43 11.78 17.17 13.61
CA ALA A 43 12.25 17.77 14.85
C ALA A 43 13.79 17.77 14.95
N LEU A 44 14.43 16.66 14.53
CA LEU A 44 15.90 16.57 14.49
C LEU A 44 16.50 17.51 13.45
N ALA A 45 15.89 17.64 12.28
CA ALA A 45 16.36 18.57 11.24
C ALA A 45 16.26 20.05 11.66
N LYS A 46 15.29 20.39 12.53
CA LYS A 46 15.10 21.75 13.06
C LYS A 46 16.04 22.10 14.22
N GLN A 47 17.00 21.26 14.57
CA GLN A 47 17.87 21.51 15.73
C GLN A 47 18.48 22.92 15.71
N ASP A 48 17.93 23.79 16.56
CA ASP A 48 18.48 25.11 16.89
C ASP A 48 19.32 25.07 18.20
N GLY A 49 19.63 23.88 18.68
CA GLY A 49 20.49 23.64 19.85
C GLY A 49 19.86 23.91 21.21
N LYS A 50 18.55 24.14 21.30
CA LYS A 50 18.00 24.72 22.53
C LYS A 50 17.15 23.81 23.40
N ARG A 51 16.33 22.95 22.89
CA ARG A 51 15.44 22.14 23.74
C ARG A 51 14.87 20.95 22.97
N GLY A 52 14.71 19.80 23.62
CA GLY A 52 13.94 18.69 23.08
C GLY A 52 12.50 19.10 22.80
N THR A 53 11.90 18.48 21.78
CA THR A 53 10.49 18.68 21.43
C THR A 53 9.72 17.43 21.87
N PHE A 54 8.64 17.63 22.63
CA PHE A 54 7.69 16.56 22.88
C PHE A 54 6.82 16.36 21.64
N ILE A 55 6.72 15.12 21.19
CA ILE A 55 5.97 14.75 19.98
C ILE A 55 4.85 13.79 20.41
N ASP A 56 3.61 14.18 20.17
CA ASP A 56 2.43 13.35 20.34
C ASP A 56 1.88 12.96 18.96
N VAL A 57 1.69 11.66 18.73
CA VAL A 57 1.18 11.11 17.48
C VAL A 57 -0.02 10.21 17.75
N SER A 58 -1.18 10.65 17.30
CA SER A 58 -2.41 9.87 17.34
C SER A 58 -2.52 8.97 16.10
N MET A 59 -2.64 7.66 16.31
CA MET A 59 -2.90 6.71 15.22
C MET A 59 -4.22 7.02 14.49
N LEU A 60 -5.25 7.43 15.23
CA LEU A 60 -6.56 7.78 14.66
C LEU A 60 -6.45 8.95 13.69
N GLU A 61 -5.84 10.06 14.13
CA GLU A 61 -5.64 11.24 13.30
C GLU A 61 -4.72 10.96 12.12
N SER A 62 -3.66 10.19 12.33
CA SER A 62 -2.73 9.78 11.26
C SER A 62 -3.45 9.03 10.14
N VAL A 63 -4.35 8.11 10.46
CA VAL A 63 -5.17 7.41 9.46
C VAL A 63 -6.15 8.36 8.79
N MET A 64 -6.83 9.23 9.55
CA MET A 64 -7.77 10.19 8.98
C MET A 64 -7.10 11.16 7.99
N CYS A 65 -5.85 11.57 8.23
CA CYS A 65 -5.08 12.38 7.29
C CYS A 65 -4.89 11.71 5.92
N THR A 66 -4.86 10.37 5.85
CA THR A 66 -4.74 9.66 4.57
C THR A 66 -6.03 9.66 3.74
N MET A 67 -7.17 9.95 4.35
CA MET A 67 -8.46 10.09 3.68
C MET A 67 -8.75 11.55 3.26
N GLY A 68 -7.71 12.32 2.96
CA GLY A 68 -7.79 13.78 2.80
C GLY A 68 -8.86 14.25 1.81
N PHE A 69 -8.97 13.65 0.61
CA PHE A 69 -9.96 14.10 -0.37
C PHE A 69 -11.39 13.69 0.00
N GLN A 70 -11.60 12.54 0.61
CA GLN A 70 -12.93 12.10 1.08
C GLN A 70 -13.45 13.05 2.17
N ILE A 71 -12.58 13.35 3.14
CA ILE A 71 -12.91 14.28 4.22
C ILE A 71 -13.14 15.70 3.68
N SER A 72 -12.31 16.14 2.73
CA SER A 72 -12.47 17.43 2.07
C SER A 72 -13.80 17.54 1.31
N ASN A 73 -14.20 16.50 0.59
CA ASN A 73 -15.48 16.46 -0.12
C ASN A 73 -16.67 16.49 0.86
N TYR A 74 -16.55 15.80 1.98
CA TYR A 74 -17.58 15.86 3.02
C TYR A 74 -17.72 17.28 3.60
N PHE A 75 -16.61 17.93 3.98
CA PHE A 75 -16.66 19.26 4.58
C PHE A 75 -17.09 20.35 3.60
N ASN A 76 -16.64 20.30 2.35
CA ASN A 76 -16.80 21.42 1.43
C ASN A 76 -17.91 21.21 0.38
N ALA A 77 -18.30 19.98 0.13
CA ALA A 77 -19.34 19.64 -0.84
C ALA A 77 -20.53 18.88 -0.23
N ASN A 78 -20.49 18.61 1.08
CA ASN A 78 -21.48 17.78 1.79
C ASN A 78 -21.69 16.41 1.11
N GLN A 79 -20.61 15.83 0.58
CA GLN A 79 -20.61 14.53 -0.05
C GLN A 79 -20.12 13.48 0.95
N GLU A 80 -21.02 12.66 1.44
CA GLU A 80 -20.66 11.55 2.32
C GLU A 80 -19.90 10.47 1.52
N PRO A 81 -18.67 10.09 1.96
CA PRO A 81 -17.89 9.05 1.29
C PRO A 81 -18.64 7.71 1.27
N GLN A 82 -18.61 7.05 0.12
CA GLN A 82 -19.25 5.76 -0.09
C GLN A 82 -18.20 4.70 -0.46
N PRO A 83 -18.40 3.42 -0.07
CA PRO A 83 -17.55 2.34 -0.51
C PRO A 83 -17.76 2.04 -2.00
N MET A 84 -16.68 2.03 -2.78
CA MET A 84 -16.72 1.90 -4.23
C MET A 84 -16.03 0.64 -4.76
N GLY A 85 -15.60 -0.25 -3.88
CA GLY A 85 -14.85 -1.43 -4.28
C GLY A 85 -13.55 -1.04 -4.97
N ASN A 86 -13.36 -1.57 -6.16
CA ASN A 86 -12.18 -1.29 -6.99
C ASN A 86 -12.40 -0.16 -8.01
N GLU A 87 -13.49 0.55 -7.93
CA GLU A 87 -13.82 1.61 -8.88
C GLU A 87 -13.32 2.98 -8.45
N ASN A 88 -13.03 3.84 -9.43
CA ASN A 88 -12.68 5.23 -9.16
C ASN A 88 -13.95 6.09 -9.13
N PHE A 89 -14.12 6.92 -8.11
CA PHE A 89 -15.32 7.76 -7.93
C PHE A 89 -15.50 8.80 -9.03
N SER A 90 -14.43 9.21 -9.68
CA SER A 90 -14.44 10.35 -10.61
C SER A 90 -14.23 9.99 -12.07
N SER A 91 -13.91 8.74 -12.40
CA SER A 91 -13.57 8.33 -13.77
C SER A 91 -14.04 6.91 -14.08
N SER A 92 -14.42 6.71 -15.35
CA SER A 92 -14.73 5.39 -15.92
C SER A 92 -14.29 5.37 -17.39
N PRO A 93 -13.61 4.27 -17.85
CA PRO A 93 -13.21 3.10 -17.10
C PRO A 93 -11.98 3.36 -16.24
N SER A 94 -12.12 3.20 -14.93
CA SER A 94 -11.02 3.22 -13.97
C SER A 94 -11.39 2.30 -12.82
N GLY A 95 -10.75 1.13 -12.77
CA GLY A 95 -11.10 0.07 -11.84
C GLY A 95 -10.46 -1.25 -12.21
N THR A 96 -11.04 -2.34 -11.70
CA THR A 96 -10.56 -3.70 -11.91
C THR A 96 -11.39 -4.44 -12.95
N PHE A 97 -10.72 -5.10 -13.89
CA PHE A 97 -11.31 -5.83 -15.00
C PHE A 97 -10.80 -7.29 -15.03
N LYS A 98 -11.61 -8.19 -15.59
CA LYS A 98 -11.27 -9.59 -15.76
C LYS A 98 -10.59 -9.83 -17.11
N THR A 99 -9.60 -10.71 -17.12
CA THR A 99 -8.91 -11.20 -18.32
C THR A 99 -8.95 -12.72 -18.38
N SER A 100 -8.43 -13.33 -19.45
CA SER A 100 -8.39 -14.80 -19.54
C SER A 100 -7.45 -15.47 -18.53
N SER A 101 -6.50 -14.72 -17.93
CA SER A 101 -5.50 -15.26 -17.00
C SER A 101 -5.52 -14.65 -15.60
N GLY A 102 -6.49 -13.78 -15.29
CA GLY A 102 -6.60 -13.15 -13.97
C GLY A 102 -7.36 -11.83 -14.00
N GLN A 103 -6.87 -10.86 -13.24
CA GLN A 103 -7.46 -9.53 -13.15
C GLN A 103 -6.40 -8.46 -13.37
N MET A 104 -6.82 -7.33 -13.91
CA MET A 104 -5.98 -6.15 -14.09
C MET A 104 -6.71 -4.87 -13.67
N ASN A 105 -5.95 -3.88 -13.25
CA ASN A 105 -6.43 -2.52 -13.12
C ASN A 105 -6.20 -1.76 -14.43
N ILE A 106 -7.19 -0.96 -14.83
CA ILE A 106 -7.08 0.02 -15.93
C ILE A 106 -7.46 1.37 -15.34
N ALA A 107 -6.71 2.42 -15.69
CA ALA A 107 -6.95 3.78 -15.25
C ALA A 107 -7.02 4.75 -16.43
N ALA A 108 -8.06 4.62 -17.26
CA ALA A 108 -8.34 5.52 -18.37
C ALA A 108 -9.08 6.78 -17.88
N ASN A 109 -8.37 7.61 -17.11
CA ASN A 109 -8.94 8.76 -16.42
C ASN A 109 -9.20 9.97 -17.33
N LYS A 110 -8.55 10.02 -18.49
CA LYS A 110 -8.68 11.08 -19.49
C LYS A 110 -9.47 10.60 -20.69
N GLN A 111 -10.04 11.54 -21.46
CA GLN A 111 -10.78 11.22 -22.67
C GLN A 111 -9.91 10.47 -23.69
N GLU A 112 -8.70 10.93 -23.91
CA GLU A 112 -7.75 10.34 -24.87
C GLU A 112 -7.40 8.89 -24.48
N GLN A 113 -7.34 8.60 -23.17
CA GLN A 113 -7.07 7.25 -22.66
C GLN A 113 -8.28 6.32 -22.87
N PHE A 114 -9.49 6.83 -22.72
CA PHE A 114 -10.70 6.07 -23.06
C PHE A 114 -10.76 5.74 -24.54
N GLU A 115 -10.49 6.71 -25.41
CA GLU A 115 -10.43 6.54 -26.86
C GLU A 115 -9.37 5.50 -27.25
N ALA A 116 -8.15 5.62 -26.72
CA ALA A 116 -7.08 4.65 -26.92
C ALA A 116 -7.47 3.24 -26.42
N THR A 117 -8.14 3.15 -25.27
CA THR A 117 -8.67 1.88 -24.77
C THR A 117 -9.64 1.26 -25.76
N CYS A 118 -10.62 2.02 -26.24
CA CYS A 118 -11.59 1.53 -27.22
C CYS A 118 -10.92 1.07 -28.52
N GLN A 119 -9.92 1.81 -29.01
CA GLN A 119 -9.18 1.44 -30.22
C GLN A 119 -8.41 0.14 -30.05
N VAL A 120 -7.67 -0.02 -28.96
CA VAL A 120 -6.89 -1.24 -28.66
C VAL A 120 -7.80 -2.45 -28.49
N LEU A 121 -8.97 -2.27 -27.88
CA LEU A 121 -9.95 -3.36 -27.68
C LEU A 121 -10.80 -3.62 -28.93
N GLY A 122 -10.73 -2.78 -29.97
CA GLY A 122 -11.59 -2.89 -31.15
C GLY A 122 -13.05 -2.51 -30.90
N LEU A 123 -13.31 -1.67 -29.90
CA LEU A 123 -14.64 -1.26 -29.44
C LEU A 123 -14.95 0.20 -29.85
N ASN A 124 -14.61 0.59 -31.08
CA ASN A 124 -14.75 1.96 -31.54
C ASN A 124 -16.19 2.48 -31.51
N ASP A 125 -17.16 1.60 -31.64
CA ASP A 125 -18.60 1.96 -31.58
C ASP A 125 -18.99 2.58 -30.22
N LEU A 126 -18.22 2.32 -29.15
CA LEU A 126 -18.46 2.94 -27.85
C LEU A 126 -18.17 4.45 -27.86
N LEU A 127 -17.33 4.93 -28.76
CA LEU A 127 -16.97 6.36 -28.87
C LEU A 127 -18.13 7.20 -29.39
N GLU A 128 -18.99 6.62 -30.22
CA GLU A 128 -20.17 7.27 -30.78
C GLU A 128 -21.43 7.02 -29.95
N ASN A 129 -21.37 6.11 -28.98
CA ASN A 129 -22.51 5.79 -28.12
C ASN A 129 -22.74 6.90 -27.09
N PRO A 130 -23.93 7.56 -27.09
CA PRO A 130 -24.24 8.63 -26.14
C PRO A 130 -24.05 8.26 -24.66
N LYS A 131 -24.19 6.97 -24.33
CA LYS A 131 -23.98 6.46 -22.96
C LYS A 131 -22.52 6.53 -22.50
N PHE A 132 -21.56 6.64 -23.43
CA PHE A 132 -20.13 6.57 -23.13
C PHE A 132 -19.32 7.74 -23.72
N ALA A 133 -19.95 8.60 -24.49
CA ALA A 133 -19.28 9.70 -25.20
C ALA A 133 -18.63 10.72 -24.26
N THR A 134 -19.26 11.01 -23.13
CA THR A 134 -18.71 11.94 -22.13
C THR A 134 -18.31 11.21 -20.86
N ARG A 135 -17.46 11.86 -20.06
CA ARG A 135 -17.03 11.34 -18.76
C ARG A 135 -18.22 11.11 -17.82
N GLU A 136 -19.14 12.05 -17.77
CA GLU A 136 -20.33 12.00 -16.93
C GLU A 136 -21.23 10.83 -17.36
N ALA A 137 -21.48 10.68 -18.66
CA ALA A 137 -22.26 9.57 -19.19
C ALA A 137 -21.60 8.22 -18.87
N ARG A 138 -20.28 8.11 -18.96
CA ARG A 138 -19.57 6.87 -18.54
C ARG A 138 -19.70 6.58 -17.06
N LEU A 139 -19.69 7.60 -16.19
CA LEU A 139 -19.89 7.41 -14.76
C LEU A 139 -21.29 6.90 -14.44
N GLU A 140 -22.31 7.43 -15.11
CA GLU A 140 -23.71 6.98 -14.97
C GLU A 140 -23.94 5.55 -15.49
N ASN A 141 -23.26 5.19 -16.58
CA ASN A 141 -23.39 3.88 -17.23
C ASN A 141 -22.21 2.94 -16.98
N ARG A 142 -21.51 3.13 -15.86
CA ARG A 142 -20.28 2.45 -15.51
C ARG A 142 -20.39 0.92 -15.57
N ALA A 143 -21.44 0.36 -14.98
CA ALA A 143 -21.64 -1.09 -14.93
C ALA A 143 -21.74 -1.68 -16.36
N GLU A 144 -22.55 -1.07 -17.23
CA GLU A 144 -22.71 -1.49 -18.61
C GLU A 144 -21.39 -1.39 -19.39
N LEU A 145 -20.64 -0.30 -19.19
CA LEU A 145 -19.32 -0.15 -19.79
C LEU A 145 -18.34 -1.22 -19.32
N SER A 146 -18.30 -1.49 -18.02
CA SER A 146 -17.43 -2.52 -17.44
C SER A 146 -17.77 -3.93 -17.96
N ASP A 147 -19.05 -4.25 -18.15
CA ASP A 147 -19.48 -5.53 -18.73
C ASP A 147 -18.97 -5.68 -20.16
N VAL A 148 -19.14 -4.65 -21.00
CA VAL A 148 -18.65 -4.68 -22.40
C VAL A 148 -17.13 -4.84 -22.45
N LEU A 149 -16.38 -4.08 -21.63
CA LEU A 149 -14.93 -4.17 -21.58
C LEU A 149 -14.47 -5.56 -21.11
N ASN A 150 -15.09 -6.11 -20.07
CA ASN A 150 -14.77 -7.44 -19.56
C ASN A 150 -14.94 -8.54 -20.61
N LEU A 151 -15.99 -8.49 -21.43
CA LEU A 151 -16.20 -9.46 -22.52
C LEU A 151 -15.01 -9.50 -23.49
N THR A 152 -14.49 -8.33 -23.86
CA THR A 152 -13.33 -8.24 -24.76
C THR A 152 -12.03 -8.59 -24.05
N LEU A 153 -11.82 -8.09 -22.83
CA LEU A 153 -10.62 -8.35 -22.05
C LEU A 153 -10.42 -9.83 -21.73
N MET A 154 -11.49 -10.61 -21.61
CA MET A 154 -11.41 -12.06 -21.46
C MET A 154 -10.83 -12.81 -22.68
N THR A 155 -10.60 -12.14 -23.81
CA THR A 155 -10.05 -12.77 -25.03
C THR A 155 -8.54 -12.94 -25.01
N ARG A 156 -7.81 -12.25 -24.13
CA ARG A 156 -6.34 -12.33 -23.99
C ARG A 156 -5.92 -12.37 -22.54
N SER A 157 -4.65 -12.70 -22.31
CA SER A 157 -4.03 -12.68 -20.99
C SER A 157 -3.85 -11.27 -20.44
N THR A 158 -3.66 -11.19 -19.12
CA THR A 158 -3.35 -9.94 -18.41
C THR A 158 -2.09 -9.27 -18.96
N ASP A 159 -1.05 -10.07 -19.22
CA ASP A 159 0.24 -9.54 -19.69
C ASP A 159 0.14 -8.95 -21.09
N GLU A 160 -0.55 -9.64 -22.01
CA GLU A 160 -0.77 -9.13 -23.36
C GLU A 160 -1.55 -7.81 -23.35
N TRP A 161 -2.62 -7.72 -22.55
CA TRP A 161 -3.37 -6.48 -22.42
C TRP A 161 -2.57 -5.37 -21.75
N THR A 162 -1.74 -5.72 -20.76
CA THR A 162 -0.88 -4.75 -20.07
C THR A 162 0.12 -4.13 -21.03
N GLU A 163 0.75 -4.91 -21.91
CA GLU A 163 1.65 -4.42 -22.93
C GLU A 163 0.91 -3.50 -23.92
N LEU A 164 -0.16 -4.00 -24.55
CA LEU A 164 -0.92 -3.26 -25.56
C LEU A 164 -1.48 -1.91 -25.07
N LEU A 165 -2.00 -1.87 -23.84
CA LEU A 165 -2.59 -0.65 -23.29
C LEU A 165 -1.53 0.35 -22.82
N ASN A 166 -0.44 -0.12 -22.20
CA ASN A 166 0.65 0.77 -21.81
C ASN A 166 1.37 1.40 -23.01
N ASP A 167 1.51 0.68 -24.12
CA ASP A 167 2.12 1.18 -25.36
C ASP A 167 1.37 2.38 -25.94
N VAL A 168 0.07 2.47 -25.71
CA VAL A 168 -0.76 3.61 -26.13
C VAL A 168 -1.00 4.64 -25.01
N GLY A 169 -0.29 4.54 -23.90
CA GLY A 169 -0.34 5.49 -22.78
C GLY A 169 -1.56 5.36 -21.88
N VAL A 170 -2.21 4.20 -21.85
CA VAL A 170 -3.26 3.86 -20.89
C VAL A 170 -2.65 3.14 -19.70
N PRO A 171 -2.59 3.77 -18.50
CA PRO A 171 -2.01 3.14 -17.34
C PRO A 171 -2.81 1.90 -16.93
N CYS A 172 -2.16 0.77 -16.89
CA CYS A 172 -2.75 -0.49 -16.47
C CYS A 172 -1.69 -1.46 -15.92
N GLY A 173 -2.14 -2.49 -15.23
CA GLY A 173 -1.27 -3.52 -14.69
C GLY A 173 -2.03 -4.65 -14.02
N PRO A 174 -1.37 -5.81 -13.84
CA PRO A 174 -1.97 -6.99 -13.20
C PRO A 174 -2.26 -6.76 -11.72
N ILE A 175 -3.26 -7.48 -11.20
CA ILE A 175 -3.44 -7.65 -9.76
C ILE A 175 -2.67 -8.90 -9.36
N LEU A 176 -1.58 -8.68 -8.64
CA LEU A 176 -0.65 -9.73 -8.24
C LEU A 176 -0.92 -10.22 -6.82
N THR A 177 -0.65 -11.48 -6.56
CA THR A 177 -0.46 -11.99 -5.20
C THR A 177 0.86 -11.47 -4.62
N VAL A 178 1.04 -11.54 -3.30
CA VAL A 178 2.29 -11.13 -2.64
C VAL A 178 3.51 -11.88 -3.19
N PRO A 179 3.49 -13.23 -3.38
CA PRO A 179 4.60 -13.94 -4.01
C PRO A 179 4.91 -13.45 -5.43
N GLU A 180 3.91 -13.22 -6.27
CA GLU A 180 4.08 -12.72 -7.64
C GLU A 180 4.67 -11.31 -7.65
N ALA A 181 4.20 -10.44 -6.75
CA ALA A 181 4.74 -9.09 -6.59
C ALA A 181 6.22 -9.11 -6.18
N LEU A 182 6.60 -9.99 -5.23
CA LEU A 182 8.00 -10.16 -4.80
C LEU A 182 8.89 -10.74 -5.90
N ALA A 183 8.34 -11.51 -6.82
CA ALA A 183 9.06 -12.10 -7.96
C ALA A 183 9.27 -11.10 -9.12
N GLN A 184 8.68 -9.90 -9.08
CA GLN A 184 8.86 -8.91 -10.14
C GLN A 184 10.31 -8.47 -10.26
N PRO A 185 10.88 -8.39 -11.50
CA PRO A 185 12.27 -7.99 -11.72
C PRO A 185 12.62 -6.66 -11.06
N GLN A 186 11.73 -5.69 -11.12
CA GLN A 186 11.92 -4.40 -10.48
C GLN A 186 12.13 -4.49 -8.96
N ILE A 187 11.45 -5.42 -8.29
CA ILE A 187 11.59 -5.63 -6.83
C ILE A 187 12.96 -6.21 -6.51
N ALA A 188 13.42 -7.18 -7.31
CA ALA A 188 14.75 -7.77 -7.18
C ALA A 188 15.86 -6.73 -7.44
N GLU A 189 15.77 -5.98 -8.54
CA GLU A 189 16.73 -4.92 -8.91
C GLU A 189 16.80 -3.79 -7.86
N ARG A 190 15.68 -3.50 -7.22
CA ARG A 190 15.63 -2.51 -6.13
C ARG A 190 16.19 -3.04 -4.81
N GLY A 191 16.51 -4.33 -4.70
CA GLY A 191 17.06 -4.94 -3.49
C GLY A 191 16.08 -4.89 -2.31
N MET A 192 14.79 -5.08 -2.57
CA MET A 192 13.72 -5.02 -1.56
C MET A 192 13.86 -6.09 -0.48
N VAL A 193 14.43 -7.25 -0.82
CA VAL A 193 14.57 -8.40 0.07
C VAL A 193 16.00 -8.51 0.57
N GLY A 194 16.17 -8.59 1.90
CA GLY A 194 17.42 -8.96 2.57
C GLY A 194 17.34 -10.40 3.07
N THR A 195 18.43 -11.13 2.98
CA THR A 195 18.52 -12.51 3.46
C THR A 195 19.64 -12.63 4.49
N PHE A 196 19.33 -13.22 5.64
CA PHE A 196 20.28 -13.66 6.64
C PHE A 196 20.38 -15.17 6.53
N THR A 197 21.59 -15.67 6.29
CA THR A 197 21.83 -17.11 6.15
C THR A 197 22.17 -17.75 7.50
N ASP A 198 21.70 -18.98 7.70
CA ASP A 198 22.02 -19.80 8.87
C ASP A 198 21.85 -19.07 10.20
N VAL A 199 20.67 -18.47 10.42
CA VAL A 199 20.41 -17.67 11.62
C VAL A 199 20.41 -18.55 12.86
N PRO A 200 21.27 -18.25 13.87
CA PRO A 200 21.35 -19.03 15.11
C PRO A 200 20.01 -19.18 15.80
N GLY A 201 19.71 -20.37 16.29
CA GLY A 201 18.46 -20.67 16.99
C GLY A 201 17.24 -20.87 16.08
N VAL A 202 17.33 -20.52 14.78
CA VAL A 202 16.27 -20.72 13.80
C VAL A 202 16.55 -21.91 12.90
N GLY A 203 17.84 -22.19 12.59
CA GLY A 203 18.29 -23.32 11.79
C GLY A 203 17.86 -23.24 10.31
N ARG A 204 17.59 -22.04 9.80
CA ARG A 204 17.27 -21.76 8.40
C ARG A 204 17.55 -20.30 8.08
N ASP A 205 17.56 -19.98 6.79
CA ASP A 205 17.62 -18.62 6.31
C ASP A 205 16.35 -17.83 6.68
N ILE A 206 16.53 -16.56 6.99
CA ILE A 206 15.45 -15.59 7.23
C ILE A 206 15.50 -14.53 6.13
N GLN A 207 14.37 -14.27 5.51
CA GLN A 207 14.19 -13.14 4.60
C GLN A 207 13.37 -12.03 5.24
N VAL A 208 13.81 -10.79 5.04
CA VAL A 208 13.13 -9.59 5.52
C VAL A 208 12.99 -8.58 4.39
N THR A 209 11.95 -7.78 4.45
CA THR A 209 11.79 -6.66 3.52
C THR A 209 12.60 -5.46 4.02
N ARG A 210 13.25 -4.77 3.10
CA ARG A 210 13.89 -3.49 3.35
C ARG A 210 12.89 -2.36 3.13
N THR A 211 13.31 -1.13 3.46
CA THR A 211 12.50 0.06 3.18
C THR A 211 12.46 0.35 1.67
N GLY A 212 11.41 1.04 1.21
CA GLY A 212 11.31 1.49 -0.19
C GLY A 212 12.24 2.67 -0.53
N ILE A 213 13.06 3.13 0.43
CA ILE A 213 13.96 4.28 0.30
C ILE A 213 15.29 3.82 -0.29
N LYS A 214 15.84 4.62 -1.21
CA LYS A 214 17.25 4.52 -1.65
C LYS A 214 17.95 5.83 -1.35
N LEU A 215 19.13 5.73 -0.72
CA LEU A 215 20.04 6.85 -0.48
C LEU A 215 21.24 6.67 -1.41
N ASP A 216 21.53 7.67 -2.23
CA ASP A 216 22.59 7.62 -3.25
C ASP A 216 22.49 6.35 -4.14
N GLY A 217 21.28 5.97 -4.51
CA GLY A 217 21.00 4.81 -5.34
C GLY A 217 21.06 3.45 -4.64
N ARG A 218 21.34 3.41 -3.34
CA ARG A 218 21.47 2.18 -2.54
C ARG A 218 20.34 2.05 -1.53
N ALA A 219 19.76 0.87 -1.42
CA ALA A 219 18.83 0.56 -0.33
C ALA A 219 19.62 0.47 0.99
N PRO A 220 19.11 1.06 2.09
CA PRO A 220 19.71 0.85 3.41
C PRO A 220 19.84 -0.64 3.72
N THR A 221 20.94 -1.03 4.33
CA THR A 221 21.19 -2.42 4.74
C THR A 221 20.40 -2.74 6.02
N VAL A 222 20.06 -4.00 6.17
CA VAL A 222 19.64 -4.58 7.45
C VAL A 222 20.81 -5.47 7.86
N ASP A 223 21.56 -5.04 8.88
CA ASP A 223 22.88 -5.59 9.16
C ASP A 223 22.84 -6.79 10.11
N ASN A 224 21.80 -6.86 10.98
CA ASN A 224 21.65 -7.91 11.96
C ASN A 224 20.33 -8.67 11.78
N PRO A 225 20.33 -10.00 11.99
CA PRO A 225 19.10 -10.76 12.07
C PRO A 225 18.29 -10.40 13.33
N PRO A 226 17.01 -10.78 13.40
CA PRO A 226 16.26 -10.68 14.64
C PRO A 226 16.97 -11.43 15.78
N PRO A 227 17.13 -10.80 16.96
CA PRO A 227 17.81 -11.43 18.09
C PRO A 227 16.98 -12.56 18.71
N MET A 228 17.66 -13.51 19.33
CA MET A 228 17.02 -14.49 20.22
C MET A 228 16.50 -13.82 21.48
N LEU A 229 15.51 -14.43 22.11
CA LEU A 229 14.99 -13.93 23.40
C LEU A 229 16.13 -13.90 24.44
N GLY A 230 16.39 -12.70 24.97
CA GLY A 230 17.41 -12.48 25.98
C GLY A 230 18.85 -12.41 25.46
N GLU A 231 19.08 -12.44 24.14
CA GLU A 231 20.43 -12.42 23.53
C GLU A 231 21.31 -11.27 24.02
N HIS A 232 20.73 -10.07 24.14
CA HIS A 232 21.44 -8.86 24.55
C HIS A 232 21.25 -8.48 26.02
N THR A 233 20.65 -9.36 26.86
CA THR A 233 20.30 -9.01 28.25
C THR A 233 21.53 -8.63 29.07
N ASP A 234 22.59 -9.43 29.00
CA ASP A 234 23.81 -9.20 29.77
C ASP A 234 24.55 -7.93 29.31
N GLU A 235 24.63 -7.73 28.00
CA GLU A 235 25.22 -6.53 27.39
C GLU A 235 24.49 -5.26 27.86
N ILE A 236 23.17 -5.23 27.71
CA ILE A 236 22.35 -4.05 28.06
C ILE A 236 22.43 -3.77 29.57
N LEU A 237 22.36 -4.78 30.41
CA LEU A 237 22.47 -4.60 31.85
C LEU A 237 23.87 -4.14 32.30
N GLY A 238 24.92 -4.61 31.61
CA GLY A 238 26.28 -4.12 31.80
C GLY A 238 26.44 -2.65 31.39
N GLU A 239 25.85 -2.21 30.26
CA GLU A 239 25.87 -0.81 29.80
C GLU A 239 25.24 0.16 30.80
N ILE A 240 24.18 -0.27 31.51
CA ILE A 240 23.53 0.55 32.54
C ILE A 240 24.21 0.41 33.92
N GLY A 241 25.35 -0.30 34.02
CA GLY A 241 26.23 -0.30 35.16
C GLY A 241 26.08 -1.49 36.13
N LEU A 242 25.32 -2.54 35.77
CA LEU A 242 25.29 -3.76 36.58
C LEU A 242 26.58 -4.58 36.36
N THR A 243 27.09 -5.13 37.42
CA THR A 243 28.22 -6.07 37.36
C THR A 243 27.77 -7.46 36.95
N ASP A 244 28.69 -8.28 36.42
CA ASP A 244 28.40 -9.68 36.10
C ASP A 244 27.85 -10.48 37.30
N ALA A 245 28.30 -10.16 38.54
CA ALA A 245 27.81 -10.78 39.75
C ALA A 245 26.33 -10.44 40.03
N GLU A 246 25.95 -9.20 39.83
CA GLU A 246 24.55 -8.74 39.97
C GLU A 246 23.65 -9.35 38.92
N ILE A 247 24.09 -9.38 37.67
CA ILE A 247 23.35 -10.02 36.55
C ILE A 247 23.14 -11.51 36.85
N LYS A 248 24.16 -12.20 37.37
CA LYS A 248 24.07 -13.60 37.75
C LYS A 248 23.03 -13.82 38.86
N ILE A 249 23.01 -12.97 39.88
CA ILE A 249 22.01 -13.02 40.94
C ILE A 249 20.59 -12.87 40.39
N LEU A 250 20.38 -11.91 39.44
CA LEU A 250 19.07 -11.70 38.80
C LEU A 250 18.61 -12.94 38.01
N LYS A 251 19.54 -13.62 37.31
CA LYS A 251 19.25 -14.90 36.63
C LYS A 251 18.89 -16.01 37.60
N GLU A 252 19.61 -16.14 38.68
CA GLU A 252 19.33 -17.16 39.75
C GLU A 252 17.95 -16.93 40.38
N GLN A 253 17.55 -15.66 40.52
CA GLN A 253 16.23 -15.26 41.04
C GLN A 253 15.13 -15.33 39.97
N LYS A 254 15.44 -15.68 38.73
CA LYS A 254 14.50 -15.67 37.60
C LYS A 254 13.82 -14.30 37.36
N ALA A 255 14.52 -13.22 37.67
CA ALA A 255 14.08 -11.86 37.41
C ALA A 255 14.35 -11.45 35.97
N ILE A 256 15.30 -12.13 35.33
CA ILE A 256 15.68 -12.02 33.91
C ILE A 256 15.97 -13.40 33.34
#